data_67b4bd952480b0d584fb52678c31b887
#
_entry.id   67b4bd952480b0d584fb52678c31b887
#
_cell.length_a   1.000
_cell.length_b   1.000
_cell.length_c   1.000
_cell.angle_alpha   90.00
_cell.angle_beta   90.00
_cell.angle_gamma   90.00
#
_symmetry.space_group_name_H-M   'P 1'
#
loop_
_entity.id
_entity.type
_entity.pdbx_description
1 polymer ?
#
loop_
_entity_poly.entity_id
_entity_poly.type
_entity_poly.pdbx_seq_one_letter_code
_entity_poly.pdbx_strand_id
1 'polypeptide(L)'
;PSAFLVGKVFDETGDRLTPSKTRKNGRSIRYYYSNRLTITGADPTGWRLRADMLEEALQDMVKQRLGKTLQRMQIAPLMKPHEVATALQVIDTLDIMQTLGLIAHVDLSEAVLIIKLNHEVLVNHLGINPDDLDHDYLSFEQPVTFQRRSNGTKMVWADYKSEPNHALIRAIVQARSWVEKLKAGKSVTDITASEGISEGRLSKRIRLAFLSPKLVTAILDGTTGQELTIKKLSSKDIL
;
A
#
# COMPACT_ATOMS: atom_id res chain seq x y z
N PRO A 1 0.78 21.21 1.45
CA PRO A 1 0.78 20.10 0.49
C PRO A 1 -0.60 19.98 -0.14
N SER A 2 -0.62 20.03 -1.48
CA SER A 2 -1.83 19.97 -2.29
C SER A 2 -2.47 18.58 -2.18
N ALA A 3 -3.79 18.50 -2.30
CA ALA A 3 -4.49 17.24 -2.49
C ALA A 3 -4.46 16.92 -4.00
N PHE A 4 -3.77 15.86 -4.39
CA PHE A 4 -3.48 15.57 -5.80
C PHE A 4 -4.67 14.99 -6.57
N LEU A 5 -5.66 14.44 -5.85
CA LEU A 5 -6.83 13.77 -6.43
C LEU A 5 -8.12 14.60 -6.36
N VAL A 6 -8.00 15.92 -6.23
CA VAL A 6 -9.18 16.82 -6.20
C VAL A 6 -9.99 16.67 -7.47
N GLY A 7 -11.28 16.36 -7.33
CA GLY A 7 -12.19 16.23 -8.46
C GLY A 7 -12.06 14.94 -9.27
N LYS A 8 -11.20 14.00 -8.85
CA LYS A 8 -10.92 12.77 -9.61
C LYS A 8 -11.49 11.50 -8.99
N VAL A 9 -11.83 11.49 -7.68
CA VAL A 9 -12.30 10.28 -6.97
C VAL A 9 -13.77 10.38 -6.67
N PHE A 10 -14.51 9.33 -7.02
CA PHE A 10 -15.95 9.21 -6.83
C PHE A 10 -16.26 7.87 -6.18
N ASP A 11 -17.30 7.81 -5.37
CA ASP A 11 -17.75 6.57 -4.76
C ASP A 11 -18.85 5.89 -5.60
N GLU A 12 -19.30 4.72 -5.15
CA GLU A 12 -20.30 3.89 -5.82
C GLU A 12 -21.65 4.57 -6.03
N THR A 13 -21.91 5.68 -5.33
CA THR A 13 -23.13 6.49 -5.51
C THR A 13 -22.93 7.63 -6.52
N GLY A 14 -21.71 7.77 -7.07
CA GLY A 14 -21.31 8.88 -7.91
C GLY A 14 -21.00 10.16 -7.12
N ASP A 15 -20.96 10.10 -5.79
CA ASP A 15 -20.57 11.24 -4.96
C ASP A 15 -19.06 11.44 -4.98
N ARG A 16 -18.65 12.69 -5.18
CA ARG A 16 -17.25 13.06 -5.26
C ARG A 16 -16.59 13.08 -3.88
N LEU A 17 -15.41 12.51 -3.77
CA LEU A 17 -14.60 12.64 -2.57
C LEU A 17 -13.84 13.97 -2.57
N THR A 18 -14.05 14.74 -1.50
CA THR A 18 -13.41 16.04 -1.30
C THR A 18 -12.31 15.97 -0.25
N PRO A 19 -11.19 16.69 -0.44
CA PRO A 19 -10.11 16.71 0.53
C PRO A 19 -10.49 17.52 1.76
N SER A 20 -10.16 17.02 2.94
CA SER A 20 -10.30 17.72 4.21
C SER A 20 -9.07 17.51 5.09
N LYS A 21 -8.83 18.42 6.01
CA LYS A 21 -7.72 18.38 6.97
C LYS A 21 -8.26 18.30 8.39
N THR A 22 -7.70 17.40 9.17
CA THR A 22 -8.01 17.27 10.61
C THR A 22 -6.71 17.42 11.40
N ARG A 23 -6.71 18.18 12.47
CA ARG A 23 -5.61 18.24 13.44
C ARG A 23 -5.84 17.21 14.54
N LYS A 24 -4.86 16.31 14.76
CA LYS A 24 -4.87 15.36 15.87
C LYS A 24 -3.46 15.31 16.48
N ASN A 25 -3.36 15.54 17.80
CA ASN A 25 -2.07 15.55 18.53
C ASN A 25 -0.99 16.43 17.87
N GLY A 26 -1.34 17.65 17.46
CA GLY A 26 -0.42 18.58 16.81
C GLY A 26 -0.08 18.27 15.34
N ARG A 27 -0.47 17.10 14.81
CA ARG A 27 -0.23 16.69 13.44
C ARG A 27 -1.45 16.96 12.56
N SER A 28 -1.21 17.49 11.37
CA SER A 28 -2.24 17.66 10.33
C SER A 28 -2.35 16.38 9.52
N ILE A 29 -3.52 15.76 9.51
CA ILE A 29 -3.82 14.56 8.72
C ILE A 29 -4.81 14.96 7.63
N ARG A 30 -4.52 14.59 6.39
CA ARG A 30 -5.40 14.80 5.24
C ARG A 30 -6.27 13.56 5.00
N TYR A 31 -7.51 13.81 4.60
CA TYR A 31 -8.47 12.78 4.23
C TYR A 31 -9.20 13.16 2.95
N TYR A 32 -9.71 12.17 2.25
CA TYR A 32 -10.74 12.30 1.23
C TYR A 32 -12.06 11.81 1.84
N TYR A 33 -13.10 12.64 1.77
CA TYR A 33 -14.43 12.35 2.29
C TYR A 33 -15.44 12.38 1.16
N SER A 34 -16.41 11.45 1.16
CA SER A 34 -17.62 11.61 0.34
C SER A 34 -18.27 12.95 0.64
N ASN A 35 -18.62 13.71 -0.40
CA ASN A 35 -19.14 15.06 -0.23
C ASN A 35 -20.39 15.11 0.64
N ARG A 36 -21.26 14.07 0.58
CA ARG A 36 -22.43 13.94 1.45
C ARG A 36 -22.10 13.92 2.94
N LEU A 37 -20.94 13.40 3.36
CA LEU A 37 -20.50 13.47 4.76
C LEU A 37 -20.21 14.89 5.24
N THR A 38 -19.82 15.78 4.33
CA THR A 38 -19.58 17.18 4.66
C THR A 38 -20.87 17.98 4.81
N ILE A 39 -21.95 17.51 4.16
CA ILE A 39 -23.26 18.18 4.15
C ILE A 39 -24.14 17.65 5.29
N THR A 40 -24.21 16.34 5.46
CA THR A 40 -25.13 15.68 6.43
C THR A 40 -24.48 15.36 7.77
N GLY A 41 -23.16 15.39 7.87
CA GLY A 41 -22.38 15.12 9.09
C GLY A 41 -22.22 13.63 9.43
N ALA A 42 -23.14 12.78 9.07
CA ALA A 42 -23.08 11.33 9.31
C ALA A 42 -23.85 10.55 8.24
N ASP A 43 -23.14 9.68 7.53
CA ASP A 43 -23.70 8.71 6.59
C ASP A 43 -22.90 7.41 6.72
N PRO A 44 -23.53 6.26 7.10
CA PRO A 44 -22.80 5.00 7.28
C PRO A 44 -22.21 4.46 5.96
N THR A 45 -22.70 4.90 4.80
CA THR A 45 -22.20 4.53 3.47
C THR A 45 -21.10 5.47 2.98
N GLY A 46 -20.88 6.60 3.67
CA GLY A 46 -19.90 7.60 3.27
C GLY A 46 -18.45 7.13 3.48
N TRP A 47 -17.59 7.49 2.55
CA TRP A 47 -16.17 7.15 2.59
C TRP A 47 -15.35 8.21 3.34
N ARG A 48 -14.42 7.73 4.14
CA ARG A 48 -13.39 8.53 4.78
C ARG A 48 -12.04 7.83 4.64
N LEU A 49 -11.23 8.26 3.69
CA LEU A 49 -9.94 7.66 3.37
C LEU A 49 -8.81 8.61 3.74
N ARG A 50 -7.74 8.10 4.32
CA ARG A 50 -6.51 8.87 4.51
C ARG A 50 -5.91 9.19 3.15
N ALA A 51 -5.58 10.47 2.94
CA ALA A 51 -5.08 10.94 1.66
C ALA A 51 -3.72 10.34 1.30
N ASP A 52 -2.79 10.29 2.25
CA ASP A 52 -1.47 9.68 2.06
C ASP A 52 -1.57 8.21 1.59
N MET A 53 -2.40 7.41 2.26
CA MET A 53 -2.56 5.99 1.91
C MET A 53 -3.21 5.79 0.54
N LEU A 54 -4.23 6.57 0.20
CA LEU A 54 -4.89 6.47 -1.10
C LEU A 54 -3.97 6.94 -2.24
N GLU A 55 -3.28 8.06 -2.03
CA GLU A 55 -2.35 8.64 -2.98
C GLU A 55 -1.18 7.71 -3.29
N GLU A 56 -0.54 7.13 -2.25
CA GLU A 56 0.54 6.15 -2.40
C GLU A 56 0.07 4.87 -3.11
N ALA A 57 -1.07 4.33 -2.69
CA ALA A 57 -1.62 3.12 -3.32
C ALA A 57 -1.95 3.33 -4.81
N LEU A 58 -2.57 4.46 -5.17
CA LEU A 58 -2.86 4.78 -6.56
C LEU A 58 -1.59 5.01 -7.38
N GLN A 59 -0.55 5.62 -6.80
CA GLN A 59 0.75 5.76 -7.44
C GLN A 59 1.32 4.39 -7.82
N ASP A 60 1.35 3.45 -6.87
CA ASP A 60 1.89 2.12 -7.10
C ASP A 60 1.07 1.34 -8.14
N MET A 61 -0.28 1.41 -8.05
CA MET A 61 -1.18 0.77 -9.01
C MET A 61 -0.93 1.25 -10.43
N VAL A 62 -0.84 2.57 -10.62
CA VAL A 62 -0.62 3.16 -11.94
C VAL A 62 0.76 2.79 -12.48
N LYS A 63 1.82 2.92 -11.69
CA LYS A 63 3.19 2.55 -12.12
C LYS A 63 3.27 1.07 -12.49
N GLN A 64 2.72 0.19 -11.66
CA GLN A 64 2.73 -1.24 -11.92
C GLN A 64 1.92 -1.60 -13.19
N ARG A 65 0.74 -0.98 -13.37
CA ARG A 65 -0.10 -1.21 -14.55
C ARG A 65 0.62 -0.76 -15.82
N LEU A 66 1.14 0.45 -15.85
CA LEU A 66 1.86 1.00 -17.01
C LEU A 66 3.12 0.19 -17.32
N GLY A 67 3.90 -0.15 -16.30
CA GLY A 67 5.09 -1.00 -16.50
C GLY A 67 4.74 -2.36 -17.14
N LYS A 68 3.73 -3.04 -16.61
CA LYS A 68 3.28 -4.35 -17.15
C LYS A 68 2.76 -4.24 -18.58
N THR A 69 1.94 -3.22 -18.88
CA THR A 69 1.32 -3.08 -20.22
C THR A 69 2.32 -2.63 -21.28
N LEU A 70 3.29 -1.79 -20.93
CA LEU A 70 4.39 -1.42 -21.81
C LEU A 70 5.33 -2.59 -22.09
N GLN A 71 5.77 -3.33 -21.06
CA GLN A 71 6.61 -4.51 -21.24
C GLN A 71 5.98 -5.58 -22.15
N ARG A 72 4.65 -5.68 -22.13
CA ARG A 72 3.87 -6.60 -22.97
C ARG A 72 3.48 -5.99 -24.31
N MET A 73 3.89 -4.77 -24.60
CA MET A 73 3.51 -4.01 -25.81
C MET A 73 1.98 -3.96 -26.03
N GLN A 74 1.23 -3.82 -24.95
CA GLN A 74 -0.24 -3.82 -24.99
C GLN A 74 -0.81 -2.40 -25.13
N ILE A 75 -0.27 -1.46 -24.33
CA ILE A 75 -0.79 -0.07 -24.31
C ILE A 75 -0.29 0.75 -25.52
N ALA A 76 0.84 0.38 -26.11
CA ALA A 76 1.41 1.01 -27.30
C ALA A 76 2.14 -0.05 -28.14
N PRO A 77 1.40 -0.82 -28.96
CA PRO A 77 1.92 -2.01 -29.63
C PRO A 77 2.93 -1.72 -30.76
N LEU A 78 2.94 -0.50 -31.30
CA LEU A 78 3.86 -0.12 -32.37
C LEU A 78 5.17 0.51 -31.89
N MET A 79 5.31 0.73 -30.57
CA MET A 79 6.55 1.26 -29.99
C MET A 79 7.75 0.33 -30.27
N LYS A 80 8.88 0.93 -30.60
CA LYS A 80 10.14 0.20 -30.74
C LYS A 80 10.71 -0.17 -29.36
N PRO A 81 11.52 -1.25 -29.27
CA PRO A 81 12.08 -1.70 -27.98
C PRO A 81 12.83 -0.61 -27.18
N HIS A 82 13.57 0.29 -27.85
CA HIS A 82 14.28 1.37 -27.17
C HIS A 82 13.33 2.46 -26.66
N GLU A 83 12.21 2.71 -27.34
CA GLU A 83 11.16 3.65 -26.90
C GLU A 83 10.44 3.10 -25.65
N VAL A 84 10.13 1.80 -25.65
CA VAL A 84 9.59 1.09 -24.49
C VAL A 84 10.55 1.19 -23.30
N ALA A 85 11.85 0.96 -23.50
CA ALA A 85 12.85 1.07 -22.44
C ALA A 85 12.90 2.49 -21.86
N THR A 86 12.84 3.52 -22.72
CA THR A 86 12.79 4.93 -22.29
C THR A 86 11.52 5.23 -21.51
N ALA A 87 10.35 4.80 -21.99
CA ALA A 87 9.09 5.00 -21.30
C ALA A 87 9.06 4.33 -19.91
N LEU A 88 9.64 3.13 -19.76
CA LEU A 88 9.77 2.44 -18.48
C LEU A 88 10.66 3.23 -17.53
N GLN A 89 11.78 3.78 -17.97
CA GLN A 89 12.63 4.64 -17.15
C GLN A 89 11.88 5.90 -16.69
N VAL A 90 11.10 6.51 -17.58
CA VAL A 90 10.25 7.66 -17.22
C VAL A 90 9.28 7.28 -16.10
N ILE A 91 8.55 6.16 -16.22
CA ILE A 91 7.61 5.69 -15.20
C ILE A 91 8.28 5.52 -13.83
N ASP A 92 9.48 4.92 -13.80
CA ASP A 92 10.21 4.70 -12.55
C ASP A 92 10.59 6.02 -11.87
N THR A 93 10.90 7.06 -12.63
CA THR A 93 11.32 8.37 -12.12
C THR A 93 10.16 9.31 -11.76
N LEU A 94 8.92 9.01 -12.18
CA LEU A 94 7.74 9.84 -11.84
C LEU A 94 7.58 9.95 -10.32
N ASP A 95 7.45 11.17 -9.83
CA ASP A 95 7.04 11.40 -8.44
C ASP A 95 5.53 11.16 -8.24
N ILE A 96 5.06 11.26 -7.00
CA ILE A 96 3.65 11.03 -6.66
C ILE A 96 2.72 12.01 -7.39
N MET A 97 3.11 13.29 -7.49
CA MET A 97 2.31 14.32 -8.14
C MET A 97 2.17 14.05 -9.64
N GLN A 98 3.27 13.71 -10.30
CA GLN A 98 3.31 13.37 -11.71
C GLN A 98 2.49 12.11 -12.01
N THR A 99 2.67 11.05 -11.19
CA THR A 99 1.94 9.80 -11.37
C THR A 99 0.43 9.98 -11.18
N LEU A 100 0.01 10.69 -10.13
CA LEU A 100 -1.41 10.99 -9.89
C LEU A 100 -1.97 12.00 -10.90
N GLY A 101 -1.09 12.76 -11.55
CA GLY A 101 -1.42 13.61 -12.71
C GLY A 101 -1.93 12.79 -13.90
N LEU A 102 -1.41 11.58 -14.10
CA LEU A 102 -1.84 10.65 -15.16
C LEU A 102 -3.28 10.14 -14.96
N ILE A 103 -3.84 10.23 -13.77
CA ILE A 103 -5.20 9.77 -13.47
C ILE A 103 -6.21 10.83 -13.92
N ALA A 104 -7.17 10.42 -14.73
CA ALA A 104 -8.34 11.24 -15.09
C ALA A 104 -9.49 11.04 -14.09
N HIS A 105 -9.75 9.78 -13.70
CA HIS A 105 -10.91 9.43 -12.89
C HIS A 105 -10.66 8.14 -12.09
N VAL A 106 -11.24 8.06 -10.89
CA VAL A 106 -11.24 6.87 -10.04
C VAL A 106 -12.64 6.65 -9.51
N ASP A 107 -13.24 5.51 -9.84
CA ASP A 107 -14.46 5.01 -9.22
C ASP A 107 -14.09 4.08 -8.07
N LEU A 108 -14.57 4.36 -6.88
CA LEU A 108 -14.28 3.65 -5.64
C LEU A 108 -15.48 2.83 -5.21
N SER A 109 -15.27 1.53 -4.96
CA SER A 109 -16.23 0.65 -4.31
C SER A 109 -15.59 -0.20 -3.22
N GLU A 110 -16.39 -0.96 -2.47
CA GLU A 110 -15.86 -1.78 -1.36
C GLU A 110 -14.88 -2.88 -1.82
N ALA A 111 -14.98 -3.35 -3.05
CA ALA A 111 -14.22 -4.48 -3.57
C ALA A 111 -13.24 -4.12 -4.69
N VAL A 112 -13.48 -3.00 -5.39
CA VAL A 112 -12.70 -2.67 -6.58
C VAL A 112 -12.53 -1.17 -6.74
N LEU A 113 -11.37 -0.76 -7.24
CA LEU A 113 -11.12 0.56 -7.80
C LEU A 113 -11.10 0.44 -9.32
N ILE A 114 -11.83 1.31 -10.01
CA ILE A 114 -11.73 1.47 -11.46
C ILE A 114 -10.95 2.75 -11.71
N ILE A 115 -9.79 2.64 -12.33
CA ILE A 115 -8.87 3.75 -12.56
C ILE A 115 -8.84 4.04 -14.06
N LYS A 116 -9.13 5.30 -14.44
CA LYS A 116 -9.06 5.77 -15.81
C LYS A 116 -7.91 6.76 -15.95
N LEU A 117 -7.03 6.52 -16.90
CA LEU A 117 -5.88 7.36 -17.18
C LEU A 117 -6.24 8.47 -18.16
N ASN A 118 -5.55 9.60 -18.04
CA ASN A 118 -5.67 10.72 -18.98
C ASN A 118 -4.80 10.46 -20.21
N HIS A 119 -5.43 10.30 -21.36
CA HIS A 119 -4.80 10.06 -22.64
C HIS A 119 -3.71 11.09 -22.97
N GLU A 120 -4.05 12.37 -22.97
CA GLU A 120 -3.14 13.45 -23.38
C GLU A 120 -1.91 13.54 -22.45
N VAL A 121 -2.16 13.46 -21.14
CA VAL A 121 -1.08 13.52 -20.14
C VAL A 121 -0.16 12.32 -20.27
N LEU A 122 -0.72 11.13 -20.51
CA LEU A 122 0.04 9.90 -20.69
C LEU A 122 0.94 9.95 -21.93
N VAL A 123 0.39 10.33 -23.06
CA VAL A 123 1.11 10.52 -24.34
C VAL A 123 2.28 11.48 -24.16
N ASN A 124 2.03 12.62 -23.55
CA ASN A 124 3.06 13.64 -23.35
C ASN A 124 4.18 13.20 -22.40
N HIS A 125 3.86 12.45 -21.34
CA HIS A 125 4.88 12.00 -20.37
C HIS A 125 5.71 10.83 -20.87
N LEU A 126 5.10 9.90 -21.61
CA LEU A 126 5.77 8.68 -22.05
C LEU A 126 6.33 8.77 -23.48
N GLY A 127 6.06 9.86 -24.18
CA GLY A 127 6.50 10.05 -25.57
C GLY A 127 5.88 9.03 -26.54
N ILE A 128 4.66 8.56 -26.22
CA ILE A 128 3.91 7.62 -27.06
C ILE A 128 3.29 8.42 -28.22
N ASN A 129 3.29 7.84 -29.44
CA ASN A 129 2.51 8.42 -30.52
C ASN A 129 1.01 8.27 -30.19
N PRO A 130 0.20 9.36 -30.24
CA PRO A 130 -1.24 9.29 -29.96
C PRO A 130 -1.97 8.21 -30.77
N ASP A 131 -1.58 8.01 -32.03
CA ASP A 131 -2.19 7.01 -32.93
C ASP A 131 -1.82 5.56 -32.59
N ASP A 132 -0.77 5.36 -31.78
CA ASP A 132 -0.32 4.04 -31.32
C ASP A 132 -0.90 3.65 -29.96
N LEU A 133 -1.54 4.58 -29.26
CA LEU A 133 -2.07 4.33 -27.93
C LEU A 133 -3.36 3.51 -27.99
N ASP A 134 -3.32 2.32 -27.39
CA ASP A 134 -4.52 1.48 -27.26
C ASP A 134 -5.39 1.96 -26.08
N HIS A 135 -6.55 2.51 -26.42
CA HIS A 135 -7.49 3.09 -25.47
C HIS A 135 -8.10 2.09 -24.50
N ASP A 136 -8.15 0.80 -24.84
CA ASP A 136 -8.68 -0.25 -23.96
C ASP A 136 -7.82 -0.44 -22.71
N TYR A 137 -6.54 -0.04 -22.77
CA TYR A 137 -5.63 -0.10 -21.63
C TYR A 137 -5.61 1.16 -20.77
N LEU A 138 -6.34 2.21 -21.14
CA LEU A 138 -6.47 3.45 -20.34
C LEU A 138 -7.39 3.30 -19.15
N SER A 139 -8.23 2.27 -19.11
CA SER A 139 -9.07 1.95 -17.96
C SER A 139 -8.69 0.57 -17.42
N PHE A 140 -8.63 0.44 -16.12
CA PHE A 140 -8.36 -0.86 -15.48
C PHE A 140 -9.01 -0.96 -14.11
N GLU A 141 -9.34 -2.18 -13.74
CA GLU A 141 -9.87 -2.55 -12.45
C GLU A 141 -8.77 -3.06 -11.55
N GLN A 142 -8.78 -2.64 -10.30
CA GLN A 142 -7.88 -3.13 -9.28
C GLN A 142 -8.69 -3.62 -8.08
N PRO A 143 -8.67 -4.95 -7.78
CA PRO A 143 -9.27 -5.47 -6.57
C PRO A 143 -8.65 -4.85 -5.32
N VAL A 144 -9.49 -4.44 -4.40
CA VAL A 144 -9.09 -3.85 -3.12
C VAL A 144 -9.97 -4.39 -2.01
N THR A 145 -9.50 -4.33 -0.78
CA THR A 145 -10.29 -4.63 0.40
C THR A 145 -10.22 -3.44 1.34
N PHE A 146 -11.38 -2.91 1.71
CA PHE A 146 -11.47 -1.83 2.68
C PHE A 146 -11.84 -2.38 4.05
N GLN A 147 -11.04 -2.04 5.05
CA GLN A 147 -11.34 -2.35 6.45
C GLN A 147 -11.89 -1.10 7.14
N ARG A 148 -13.16 -1.12 7.51
CA ARG A 148 -13.77 -0.03 8.30
C ARG A 148 -13.28 -0.13 9.74
N ARG A 149 -12.77 0.98 10.28
CA ARG A 149 -12.36 1.14 11.68
C ARG A 149 -13.03 2.35 12.29
N SER A 150 -13.13 2.39 13.61
CA SER A 150 -13.71 3.53 14.36
C SER A 150 -13.05 4.89 14.04
N ASN A 151 -11.81 4.89 13.53
CA ASN A 151 -11.05 6.09 13.17
C ASN A 151 -10.90 6.32 11.66
N GLY A 152 -11.70 5.69 10.81
CA GLY A 152 -11.67 5.81 9.35
C GLY A 152 -11.52 4.48 8.63
N THR A 153 -11.76 4.47 7.33
CA THR A 153 -11.61 3.30 6.47
C THR A 153 -10.15 3.12 6.09
N LYS A 154 -9.64 1.90 6.24
CA LYS A 154 -8.32 1.51 5.75
C LYS A 154 -8.49 0.71 4.48
N MET A 155 -7.81 1.11 3.43
CA MET A 155 -7.67 0.34 2.20
C MET A 155 -6.55 -0.69 2.36
N VAL A 156 -6.83 -1.94 1.99
CA VAL A 156 -5.83 -3.00 1.83
C VAL A 156 -5.91 -3.47 0.39
N TRP A 157 -4.84 -3.32 -0.32
CA TRP A 157 -4.75 -3.76 -1.70
C TRP A 157 -4.19 -5.18 -1.74
N ALA A 158 -4.80 -6.07 -2.51
CA ALA A 158 -4.44 -7.49 -2.57
C ALA A 158 -3.00 -7.74 -3.06
N ASP A 159 -2.47 -6.84 -3.92
CA ASP A 159 -1.10 -6.90 -4.44
C ASP A 159 -0.15 -5.86 -3.80
N TYR A 160 -0.60 -5.16 -2.75
CA TYR A 160 0.24 -4.18 -2.08
C TYR A 160 1.31 -4.90 -1.26
N LYS A 161 2.53 -4.93 -1.78
CA LYS A 161 3.72 -5.19 -0.96
C LYS A 161 3.90 -3.98 -0.05
N SER A 162 3.34 -4.04 1.15
CA SER A 162 3.69 -3.06 2.17
C SER A 162 5.20 -3.14 2.38
N GLU A 163 5.85 -2.02 2.68
CA GLU A 163 7.25 -2.09 3.12
C GLU A 163 7.40 -3.17 4.19
N PRO A 164 8.40 -4.04 4.07
CA PRO A 164 8.62 -5.08 5.05
C PRO A 164 8.67 -4.48 6.46
N ASN A 165 7.94 -5.06 7.39
CA ASN A 165 7.93 -4.57 8.76
C ASN A 165 9.31 -4.85 9.41
N HIS A 166 10.27 -3.94 9.20
CA HIS A 166 11.65 -4.07 9.69
C HIS A 166 11.74 -4.31 11.20
N ALA A 167 10.77 -3.80 11.99
CA ALA A 167 10.73 -4.05 13.43
C ALA A 167 10.37 -5.50 13.72
N LEU A 168 9.43 -6.07 12.97
CA LEU A 168 9.01 -7.46 13.08
C LEU A 168 10.10 -8.41 12.56
N ILE A 169 10.73 -8.10 11.43
CA ILE A 169 11.87 -8.87 10.88
C ILE A 169 13.00 -8.95 11.89
N ARG A 170 13.42 -7.81 12.48
CA ARG A 170 14.44 -7.78 13.53
C ARG A 170 14.05 -8.63 14.72
N ALA A 171 12.80 -8.60 15.16
CA ALA A 171 12.32 -9.41 16.28
C ALA A 171 12.36 -10.92 15.98
N ILE A 172 12.05 -11.32 14.73
CA ILE A 172 12.15 -12.74 14.29
C ILE A 172 13.61 -13.21 14.27
N VAL A 173 14.51 -12.41 13.69
CA VAL A 173 15.95 -12.72 13.63
C VAL A 173 16.52 -12.84 15.04
N GLN A 174 16.18 -11.91 15.92
CA GLN A 174 16.61 -11.92 17.32
C GLN A 174 16.08 -13.18 18.06
N ALA A 175 14.81 -13.54 17.86
CA ALA A 175 14.22 -14.71 18.47
C ALA A 175 14.92 -16.01 17.99
N ARG A 176 15.24 -16.13 16.72
CA ARG A 176 16.00 -17.27 16.17
C ARG A 176 17.41 -17.34 16.76
N SER A 177 18.10 -16.20 16.89
CA SER A 177 19.43 -16.16 17.55
C SER A 177 19.36 -16.66 18.99
N TRP A 178 18.30 -16.33 19.74
CA TRP A 178 18.14 -16.85 21.11
C TRP A 178 17.93 -18.36 21.15
N VAL A 179 17.15 -18.90 20.20
CA VAL A 179 16.98 -20.37 20.09
C VAL A 179 18.32 -21.05 19.82
N GLU A 180 19.13 -20.52 18.93
CA GLU A 180 20.48 -21.08 18.66
C GLU A 180 21.40 -20.96 19.89
N LYS A 181 21.34 -19.86 20.63
CA LYS A 181 22.09 -19.72 21.91
C LYS A 181 21.64 -20.77 22.95
N LEU A 182 20.33 -21.04 23.06
CA LEU A 182 19.80 -22.10 23.96
C LEU A 182 20.25 -23.51 23.53
N LYS A 183 20.20 -23.81 22.21
CA LYS A 183 20.71 -25.09 21.66
C LYS A 183 22.20 -25.29 21.93
N ALA A 184 22.96 -24.17 21.93
CA ALA A 184 24.37 -24.17 22.26
C ALA A 184 24.66 -24.27 23.78
N GLY A 185 23.64 -24.49 24.61
CA GLY A 185 23.77 -24.70 26.06
C GLY A 185 23.81 -23.42 26.91
N LYS A 186 23.55 -22.23 26.34
CA LYS A 186 23.42 -21.01 27.16
C LYS A 186 22.11 -21.02 27.92
N SER A 187 22.15 -20.60 29.19
CA SER A 187 20.96 -20.47 30.02
C SER A 187 20.08 -19.28 29.61
N VAL A 188 18.81 -19.31 30.00
CA VAL A 188 17.90 -18.16 29.83
C VAL A 188 18.46 -16.92 30.52
N THR A 189 19.02 -17.09 31.73
CA THR A 189 19.61 -16.00 32.51
C THR A 189 20.80 -15.36 31.80
N ASP A 190 21.69 -16.16 31.19
CA ASP A 190 22.84 -15.66 30.44
C ASP A 190 22.41 -14.83 29.22
N ILE A 191 21.38 -15.32 28.50
CA ILE A 191 20.85 -14.63 27.33
C ILE A 191 20.19 -13.31 27.75
N THR A 192 19.36 -13.30 28.77
CA THR A 192 18.69 -12.09 29.24
C THR A 192 19.67 -11.05 29.77
N ALA A 193 20.70 -11.47 30.49
CA ALA A 193 21.77 -10.59 30.96
C ALA A 193 22.54 -9.97 29.77
N SER A 194 22.91 -10.79 28.77
CA SER A 194 23.67 -10.30 27.60
C SER A 194 22.86 -9.39 26.68
N GLU A 195 21.53 -9.57 26.62
CA GLU A 195 20.62 -8.79 25.75
C GLU A 195 19.96 -7.59 26.49
N GLY A 196 20.15 -7.49 27.81
CA GLY A 196 19.53 -6.41 28.61
C GLY A 196 18.01 -6.46 28.66
N ILE A 197 17.41 -7.66 28.66
CA ILE A 197 15.95 -7.88 28.63
C ILE A 197 15.51 -8.74 29.80
N SER A 198 14.21 -8.63 30.19
CA SER A 198 13.63 -9.53 31.19
C SER A 198 13.32 -10.91 30.62
N GLU A 199 13.33 -11.93 31.48
CA GLU A 199 12.95 -13.32 31.13
C GLU A 199 11.52 -13.39 30.56
N GLY A 200 10.58 -12.62 31.10
CA GLY A 200 9.22 -12.53 30.59
C GLY A 200 9.14 -11.95 29.15
N ARG A 201 10.05 -11.03 28.81
CA ARG A 201 10.15 -10.49 27.45
C ARG A 201 10.75 -11.52 26.49
N LEU A 202 11.77 -12.24 26.90
CA LEU A 202 12.37 -13.33 26.15
C LEU A 202 11.33 -14.44 25.90
N SER A 203 10.67 -14.94 26.95
CA SER A 203 9.66 -16.01 26.88
C SER A 203 8.50 -15.67 25.91
N LYS A 204 8.05 -14.43 25.88
CA LYS A 204 7.01 -13.98 24.93
C LYS A 204 7.53 -13.91 23.49
N ARG A 205 8.73 -13.40 23.27
CA ARG A 205 9.26 -13.13 21.93
C ARG A 205 9.92 -14.33 21.28
N ILE A 206 10.41 -15.31 22.04
CA ILE A 206 11.07 -16.51 21.51
C ILE A 206 10.15 -17.31 20.58
N ARG A 207 8.84 -17.20 20.77
CA ARG A 207 7.81 -17.82 19.90
C ARG A 207 7.91 -17.35 18.45
N LEU A 208 8.41 -16.15 18.20
CA LEU A 208 8.61 -15.63 16.83
C LEU A 208 9.62 -16.46 16.04
N ALA A 209 10.49 -17.24 16.70
CA ALA A 209 11.43 -18.13 16.03
C ALA A 209 10.73 -19.33 15.37
N PHE A 210 9.55 -19.70 15.83
CA PHE A 210 8.78 -20.87 15.39
C PHE A 210 7.63 -20.53 14.43
N LEU A 211 7.59 -19.32 13.91
CA LEU A 211 6.62 -18.94 12.87
C LEU A 211 6.83 -19.81 11.63
N SER A 212 5.72 -20.18 10.97
CA SER A 212 5.78 -20.99 9.76
C SER A 212 6.62 -20.31 8.67
N PRO A 213 7.37 -21.08 7.86
CA PRO A 213 8.15 -20.51 6.76
C PRO A 213 7.31 -19.65 5.82
N LYS A 214 6.08 -20.07 5.51
CA LYS A 214 5.13 -19.32 4.69
C LYS A 214 4.81 -17.94 5.25
N LEU A 215 4.61 -17.85 6.58
CA LEU A 215 4.34 -16.58 7.25
C LEU A 215 5.58 -15.70 7.30
N VAL A 216 6.75 -16.28 7.52
CA VAL A 216 8.03 -15.53 7.51
C VAL A 216 8.30 -14.95 6.13
N THR A 217 8.12 -15.73 5.06
CA THR A 217 8.25 -15.25 3.68
C THR A 217 7.27 -14.10 3.41
N ALA A 218 6.00 -14.25 3.79
CA ALA A 218 5.01 -13.18 3.62
C ALA A 218 5.36 -11.90 4.39
N ILE A 219 6.00 -12.00 5.57
CA ILE A 219 6.51 -10.86 6.35
C ILE A 219 7.70 -10.19 5.63
N LEU A 220 8.62 -10.97 5.07
CA LEU A 220 9.78 -10.48 4.33
C LEU A 220 9.35 -9.80 3.02
N ASP A 221 8.35 -10.36 2.33
CA ASP A 221 7.82 -9.84 1.07
C ASP A 221 6.87 -8.65 1.28
N GLY A 222 6.56 -8.28 2.54
CA GLY A 222 5.60 -7.21 2.85
C GLY A 222 4.15 -7.54 2.44
N THR A 223 3.83 -8.81 2.17
CA THR A 223 2.48 -9.26 1.78
C THR A 223 1.55 -9.50 2.97
N THR A 224 2.09 -9.48 4.19
CA THR A 224 1.29 -9.50 5.41
C THR A 224 0.77 -8.09 5.71
N GLY A 225 -0.54 -7.88 5.71
CA GLY A 225 -1.13 -6.59 6.08
C GLY A 225 -0.51 -6.03 7.38
N GLN A 226 -0.46 -4.69 7.50
CA GLN A 226 0.12 -3.95 8.66
C GLN A 226 -0.44 -4.36 10.04
N GLU A 227 -1.38 -5.30 10.10
CA GLU A 227 -1.99 -5.78 11.32
C GLU A 227 -1.13 -6.78 12.11
N LEU A 228 -0.10 -7.37 11.48
CA LEU A 228 0.82 -8.25 12.17
C LEU A 228 1.80 -7.43 13.00
N THR A 229 1.54 -7.42 14.31
CA THR A 229 2.43 -6.77 15.28
C THR A 229 3.15 -7.83 16.10
N ILE A 230 4.32 -7.48 16.63
CA ILE A 230 5.07 -8.33 17.58
C ILE A 230 4.17 -8.78 18.72
N LYS A 231 3.32 -7.89 19.25
CA LYS A 231 2.39 -8.19 20.34
C LYS A 231 1.39 -9.28 19.95
N LYS A 232 0.82 -9.19 18.75
CA LYS A 232 -0.19 -10.14 18.23
C LYS A 232 0.42 -11.52 18.01
N LEU A 233 1.61 -11.59 17.40
CA LEU A 233 2.33 -12.85 17.14
C LEU A 233 2.96 -13.48 18.39
N SER A 234 3.13 -12.71 19.46
CA SER A 234 3.63 -13.20 20.74
C SER A 234 2.52 -13.62 21.71
N SER A 235 1.24 -13.45 21.35
CA SER A 235 0.09 -13.90 22.15
C SER A 235 -0.13 -15.40 22.03
N LYS A 236 -0.83 -16.01 23.03
CA LYS A 236 -1.05 -17.47 23.09
C LYS A 236 -2.01 -18.03 22.03
N ASP A 237 -2.73 -17.18 21.31
CA ASP A 237 -3.89 -17.54 20.51
C ASP A 237 -3.57 -17.85 19.02
N ILE A 238 -2.29 -17.97 18.64
CA ILE A 238 -1.87 -18.14 17.23
C ILE A 238 -0.99 -19.39 16.98
N LEU A 239 -0.84 -20.25 17.96
CA LEU A 239 -0.11 -21.53 17.81
C LEU A 239 -1.06 -22.72 17.94
#